data_83c066b70c13be5d1ea2da3c79d4c89b
#
_entry.id   83c066b70c13be5d1ea2da3c79d4c89b
#
_cell.length_a   1.000
_cell.length_b   1.000
_cell.length_c   1.000
_cell.angle_alpha   90.00
_cell.angle_beta   90.00
_cell.angle_gamma   90.00
#
_symmetry.space_group_name_H-M   'P 1'
#
loop_
_entity.id
_entity.type
_entity.pdbx_description
1 polymer ?
#
loop_
_entity_poly.entity_id
_entity_poly.type
_entity_poly.pdbx_seq_one_letter_code
_entity_poly.pdbx_strand_id
1 'polypeptide(L)'
;MRLTLSDNIRSCRKTMGFTQEQLAEAMNVTVGAVSKWESGATTPELSVLLELAALFEVSVDALLGYHVLDSQSEQAVESIRDLMQGKKYDQAVHKAKKALLKYPNRFEVVWCAAELYQTIGCEKREPAATRKAQELLKHSLCLLDQNKDEAVDEAVVRNQLAQTWADLGKPERAAEEYKKYNYAGLNNSSIGFLLTLCGRYEEAGTYLSSAAVNHLSGLIRVVMGMAECAAHEGNLSQAQELLSWMCSILSGLRIPGKVSYLDRAEVILLSRQARYSNAAGDMAAAEGYLRRAAGLARRFDASPEYGMENIRFCHTAKPVLVYDSFGRTAFQGLEDSLLHGGEPDSSSLQELWRKIKDEP
;
A
#
# COMPACT_ATOMS: atom_id res chain seq x y z
N MET A 1 14.35 33.94 -14.98
CA MET A 1 14.74 32.53 -15.18
C MET A 1 16.26 32.52 -15.31
N ARG A 2 16.99 32.06 -14.31
CA ARG A 2 18.46 31.91 -14.40
C ARG A 2 18.70 30.46 -14.84
N LEU A 3 19.19 30.29 -16.06
CA LEU A 3 19.69 29.00 -16.51
C LEU A 3 20.90 28.65 -15.67
N THR A 4 20.87 27.55 -14.95
CA THR A 4 22.01 27.05 -14.15
C THR A 4 22.90 26.11 -14.95
N LEU A 5 22.79 26.14 -16.29
CA LEU A 5 23.51 25.27 -17.22
C LEU A 5 25.03 25.31 -16.98
N SER A 6 25.60 26.50 -16.81
CA SER A 6 27.04 26.68 -16.58
C SER A 6 27.53 26.01 -15.30
N ASP A 7 26.72 26.15 -14.21
CA ASP A 7 27.03 25.53 -12.93
C ASP A 7 26.87 24.01 -12.99
N ASN A 8 25.84 23.53 -13.71
CA ASN A 8 25.59 22.11 -13.90
C ASN A 8 26.66 21.42 -14.72
N ILE A 9 27.09 22.03 -15.85
CA ILE A 9 28.23 21.50 -16.65
C ILE A 9 29.47 21.36 -15.78
N ARG A 10 29.81 22.41 -15.00
CA ARG A 10 30.93 22.38 -14.08
C ARG A 10 30.82 21.33 -13.00
N SER A 11 29.63 21.17 -12.42
CA SER A 11 29.33 20.19 -11.38
C SER A 11 29.46 18.76 -11.91
N CYS A 12 28.78 18.43 -13.03
CA CYS A 12 28.84 17.12 -13.66
C CYS A 12 30.27 16.74 -14.05
N ARG A 13 31.02 17.66 -14.66
CA ARG A 13 32.44 17.44 -15.00
C ARG A 13 33.26 17.06 -13.76
N LYS A 14 33.10 17.82 -12.65
CA LYS A 14 33.82 17.55 -11.40
C LYS A 14 33.43 16.22 -10.77
N THR A 15 32.17 15.87 -10.82
CA THR A 15 31.64 14.57 -10.31
C THR A 15 32.26 13.40 -11.07
N MET A 16 32.47 13.54 -12.39
CA MET A 16 33.17 12.55 -13.20
C MET A 16 34.71 12.60 -13.06
N GLY A 17 35.27 13.56 -12.30
CA GLY A 17 36.71 13.70 -12.10
C GLY A 17 37.47 14.29 -13.30
N PHE A 18 36.79 14.87 -14.27
CA PHE A 18 37.41 15.40 -15.47
C PHE A 18 38.00 16.81 -15.22
N THR A 19 39.16 17.08 -15.84
CA THR A 19 39.64 18.44 -16.04
C THR A 19 38.90 19.12 -17.20
N GLN A 20 39.03 20.44 -17.38
CA GLN A 20 38.45 21.13 -18.55
C GLN A 20 39.06 20.62 -19.88
N GLU A 21 40.33 20.27 -19.85
CA GLU A 21 41.04 19.69 -20.99
C GLU A 21 40.49 18.32 -21.36
N GLN A 22 40.26 17.43 -20.35
CA GLN A 22 39.72 16.12 -20.56
C GLN A 22 38.28 16.17 -21.07
N LEU A 23 37.45 17.10 -20.55
CA LEU A 23 36.08 17.27 -21.06
C LEU A 23 36.12 17.79 -22.50
N ALA A 24 37.02 18.74 -22.82
CA ALA A 24 37.19 19.28 -24.16
C ALA A 24 37.61 18.18 -25.18
N GLU A 25 38.51 17.29 -24.76
CA GLU A 25 38.95 16.15 -25.56
C GLU A 25 37.79 15.17 -25.79
N ALA A 26 37.05 14.78 -24.72
CA ALA A 26 35.92 13.87 -24.81
C ALA A 26 34.79 14.40 -25.72
N MET A 27 34.60 15.71 -25.75
CA MET A 27 33.58 16.39 -26.56
C MET A 27 34.07 16.85 -27.92
N ASN A 28 35.34 16.62 -28.25
CA ASN A 28 35.98 17.08 -29.46
C ASN A 28 35.84 18.60 -29.71
N VAL A 29 36.01 19.38 -28.64
CA VAL A 29 35.95 20.87 -28.67
C VAL A 29 37.21 21.49 -28.10
N THR A 30 37.33 22.80 -28.17
CA THR A 30 38.46 23.50 -27.54
C THR A 30 38.28 23.68 -26.04
N VAL A 31 39.37 23.70 -25.28
CA VAL A 31 39.33 23.99 -23.82
C VAL A 31 38.66 25.35 -23.54
N GLY A 32 38.91 26.33 -24.43
CA GLY A 32 38.29 27.65 -24.35
C GLY A 32 36.76 27.63 -24.52
N ALA A 33 36.22 26.67 -25.27
CA ALA A 33 34.78 26.48 -25.38
C ALA A 33 34.19 25.99 -24.05
N VAL A 34 34.81 24.95 -23.45
CA VAL A 34 34.38 24.42 -22.13
C VAL A 34 34.46 25.52 -21.06
N SER A 35 35.55 26.30 -21.02
CA SER A 35 35.72 27.41 -20.09
C SER A 35 34.62 28.48 -20.24
N LYS A 36 34.22 28.81 -21.47
CA LYS A 36 33.13 29.76 -21.75
C LYS A 36 31.76 29.20 -21.34
N TRP A 37 31.50 27.89 -21.51
CA TRP A 37 30.26 27.24 -21.04
C TRP A 37 30.16 27.28 -19.52
N GLU A 38 31.25 26.93 -18.82
CA GLU A 38 31.26 26.90 -17.34
C GLU A 38 31.27 28.30 -16.72
N SER A 39 31.70 29.34 -17.45
CA SER A 39 31.58 30.72 -17.00
C SER A 39 30.25 31.37 -17.38
N GLY A 40 29.43 30.70 -18.19
CA GLY A 40 28.18 31.25 -18.71
C GLY A 40 28.38 32.31 -19.80
N ALA A 41 29.59 32.48 -20.33
CA ALA A 41 29.89 33.45 -21.38
C ALA A 41 29.27 33.05 -22.73
N THR A 42 29.15 31.73 -22.99
CA THR A 42 28.44 31.19 -24.16
C THR A 42 27.65 29.93 -23.73
N THR A 43 26.62 29.59 -24.50
CA THR A 43 25.89 28.31 -24.36
C THR A 43 26.36 27.35 -25.44
N PRO A 44 26.47 26.03 -25.11
CA PRO A 44 26.68 25.00 -26.11
C PRO A 44 25.54 24.98 -27.13
N GLU A 45 25.81 24.53 -28.35
CA GLU A 45 24.81 24.26 -29.35
C GLU A 45 23.97 23.04 -28.94
N LEU A 46 22.76 22.88 -29.50
CA LEU A 46 21.81 21.83 -29.11
C LEU A 46 22.40 20.40 -29.25
N SER A 47 23.17 20.16 -30.32
CA SER A 47 23.85 18.88 -30.53
C SER A 47 24.84 18.57 -29.41
N VAL A 48 25.62 19.58 -29.02
CA VAL A 48 26.64 19.48 -27.95
C VAL A 48 25.95 19.29 -26.57
N LEU A 49 24.79 19.92 -26.35
CA LEU A 49 24.02 19.70 -25.12
C LEU A 49 23.54 18.27 -25.01
N LEU A 50 23.09 17.64 -26.10
CA LEU A 50 22.68 16.22 -26.13
C LEU A 50 23.89 15.32 -25.86
N GLU A 51 25.05 15.61 -26.44
CA GLU A 51 26.27 14.84 -26.19
C GLU A 51 26.80 15.02 -24.77
N LEU A 52 26.75 16.23 -24.19
CA LEU A 52 27.08 16.48 -22.78
C LEU A 52 26.14 15.72 -21.82
N ALA A 53 24.83 15.73 -22.09
CA ALA A 53 23.86 15.01 -21.30
C ALA A 53 24.10 13.48 -21.33
N ALA A 54 24.42 12.94 -22.51
CA ALA A 54 24.78 11.54 -22.68
C ALA A 54 26.10 11.18 -21.98
N LEU A 55 27.14 12.05 -22.11
CA LEU A 55 28.44 11.84 -21.46
C LEU A 55 28.32 11.85 -19.93
N PHE A 56 27.51 12.76 -19.39
CA PHE A 56 27.31 12.92 -17.95
C PHE A 56 26.25 11.96 -17.37
N GLU A 57 25.61 11.15 -18.22
CA GLU A 57 24.51 10.24 -17.85
C GLU A 57 23.35 10.95 -17.14
N VAL A 58 23.02 12.18 -17.55
CA VAL A 58 21.92 12.98 -17.05
C VAL A 58 20.93 13.34 -18.16
N SER A 59 19.69 13.69 -17.79
CA SER A 59 18.74 14.23 -18.76
C SER A 59 19.16 15.64 -19.19
N VAL A 60 18.78 16.03 -20.40
CA VAL A 60 19.03 17.41 -20.90
C VAL A 60 18.38 18.46 -19.99
N ASP A 61 17.19 18.15 -19.45
CA ASP A 61 16.50 19.03 -18.50
C ASP A 61 17.29 19.22 -17.20
N ALA A 62 17.87 18.15 -16.66
CA ALA A 62 18.74 18.22 -15.49
C ALA A 62 20.00 19.04 -15.79
N LEU A 63 20.60 18.85 -16.97
CA LEU A 63 21.77 19.62 -17.40
C LEU A 63 21.45 21.11 -17.56
N LEU A 64 20.26 21.43 -18.10
CA LEU A 64 19.79 22.81 -18.24
C LEU A 64 19.41 23.46 -16.90
N GLY A 65 19.30 22.66 -15.82
CA GLY A 65 18.85 23.16 -14.54
C GLY A 65 17.37 23.59 -14.55
N TYR A 66 16.57 22.89 -15.31
CA TYR A 66 15.17 23.25 -15.54
C TYR A 66 14.26 22.84 -14.37
N HIS A 67 14.64 23.26 -13.15
CA HIS A 67 13.87 22.98 -11.92
C HIS A 67 12.75 24.02 -11.64
N VAL A 68 12.71 25.12 -12.41
CA VAL A 68 11.73 26.23 -12.18
C VAL A 68 10.29 25.82 -12.51
N LEU A 69 10.10 24.69 -13.19
CA LEU A 69 8.75 24.19 -13.47
C LEU A 69 8.11 23.40 -12.32
N ASP A 70 8.88 22.93 -11.33
CA ASP A 70 8.34 22.13 -10.24
C ASP A 70 7.28 22.91 -9.45
N SER A 71 7.60 24.11 -8.96
CA SER A 71 6.65 24.90 -8.17
C SER A 71 5.38 25.33 -8.94
N GLN A 72 5.48 25.60 -10.23
CA GLN A 72 4.32 25.98 -11.05
C GLN A 72 3.46 24.77 -11.45
N SER A 73 4.08 23.60 -11.71
CA SER A 73 3.35 22.37 -11.95
C SER A 73 2.66 21.87 -10.68
N GLU A 74 3.33 21.96 -9.53
CA GLU A 74 2.77 21.64 -8.20
C GLU A 74 1.56 22.54 -7.87
N GLN A 75 1.66 23.85 -8.06
CA GLN A 75 0.53 24.79 -7.88
C GLN A 75 -0.65 24.46 -8.81
N ALA A 76 -0.37 24.06 -10.06
CA ALA A 76 -1.41 23.66 -10.98
C ALA A 76 -2.12 22.38 -10.50
N VAL A 77 -1.37 21.39 -10.03
CA VAL A 77 -1.88 20.13 -9.46
C VAL A 77 -2.73 20.41 -8.22
N GLU A 78 -2.21 21.18 -7.27
CA GLU A 78 -2.94 21.56 -6.04
C GLU A 78 -4.27 22.23 -6.37
N SER A 79 -4.25 23.21 -7.29
CA SER A 79 -5.46 23.90 -7.72
C SER A 79 -6.47 22.99 -8.46
N ILE A 80 -6.00 21.96 -9.18
CA ILE A 80 -6.91 20.95 -9.79
C ILE A 80 -7.51 20.09 -8.68
N ARG A 81 -6.72 19.64 -7.70
CA ARG A 81 -7.19 18.83 -6.56
C ARG A 81 -8.23 19.57 -5.72
N ASP A 82 -8.01 20.86 -5.42
CA ASP A 82 -8.98 21.70 -4.70
C ASP A 82 -10.33 21.78 -5.42
N LEU A 83 -10.27 21.94 -6.76
CA LEU A 83 -11.49 21.99 -7.58
C LEU A 83 -12.18 20.62 -7.64
N MET A 84 -11.42 19.51 -7.64
CA MET A 84 -11.97 18.16 -7.56
C MET A 84 -12.68 17.93 -6.22
N GLN A 85 -12.05 18.29 -5.11
CA GLN A 85 -12.65 18.19 -3.76
C GLN A 85 -13.95 19.02 -3.67
N GLY A 86 -13.93 20.22 -4.25
CA GLY A 86 -15.12 21.09 -4.35
C GLY A 86 -16.14 20.66 -5.41
N LYS A 87 -15.93 19.53 -6.10
CA LYS A 87 -16.78 19.00 -7.21
C LYS A 87 -17.00 20.00 -8.36
N LYS A 88 -16.07 20.95 -8.53
CA LYS A 88 -16.09 21.96 -9.60
C LYS A 88 -15.42 21.41 -10.88
N TYR A 89 -15.91 20.29 -11.38
CA TYR A 89 -15.26 19.49 -12.43
C TYR A 89 -14.99 20.26 -13.73
N ASP A 90 -15.90 21.13 -14.17
CA ASP A 90 -15.69 21.89 -15.41
C ASP A 90 -14.50 22.85 -15.30
N GLN A 91 -14.34 23.48 -14.13
CA GLN A 91 -13.19 24.34 -13.85
C GLN A 91 -11.90 23.51 -13.72
N ALA A 92 -11.98 22.34 -13.05
CA ALA A 92 -10.85 21.41 -12.91
C ALA A 92 -10.36 20.93 -14.29
N VAL A 93 -11.29 20.53 -15.18
CA VAL A 93 -10.97 20.11 -16.56
C VAL A 93 -10.30 21.24 -17.34
N HIS A 94 -10.82 22.48 -17.23
CA HIS A 94 -10.21 23.62 -17.91
C HIS A 94 -8.75 23.83 -17.45
N LYS A 95 -8.51 23.77 -16.13
CA LYS A 95 -7.13 23.89 -15.57
C LYS A 95 -6.26 22.70 -15.96
N ALA A 96 -6.78 21.47 -15.90
CA ALA A 96 -6.04 20.28 -16.29
C ALA A 96 -5.61 20.31 -17.76
N LYS A 97 -6.51 20.74 -18.66
CA LYS A 97 -6.15 20.93 -20.08
C LYS A 97 -5.03 21.94 -20.27
N LYS A 98 -5.06 23.08 -19.56
CA LYS A 98 -3.96 24.08 -19.60
C LYS A 98 -2.65 23.52 -19.04
N ALA A 99 -2.73 22.79 -17.92
CA ALA A 99 -1.57 22.17 -17.30
C ALA A 99 -0.94 21.10 -18.21
N LEU A 100 -1.73 20.23 -18.83
CA LEU A 100 -1.26 19.22 -19.77
C LEU A 100 -0.62 19.83 -21.04
N LEU A 101 -1.14 20.95 -21.52
CA LEU A 101 -0.50 21.67 -22.64
C LEU A 101 0.85 22.26 -22.27
N LYS A 102 1.00 22.75 -21.04
CA LYS A 102 2.23 23.39 -20.57
C LYS A 102 3.26 22.35 -20.07
N TYR A 103 2.80 21.26 -19.49
CA TYR A 103 3.60 20.24 -18.83
C TYR A 103 3.20 18.82 -19.28
N PRO A 104 3.27 18.50 -20.58
CA PRO A 104 2.72 17.24 -21.12
C PRO A 104 3.43 15.99 -20.58
N ASN A 105 4.69 16.09 -20.18
CA ASN A 105 5.54 14.99 -19.72
C ASN A 105 5.94 15.14 -18.25
N ARG A 106 5.12 15.75 -17.42
CA ARG A 106 5.33 15.80 -15.96
C ARG A 106 4.40 14.82 -15.30
N PHE A 107 4.97 13.86 -14.56
CA PHE A 107 4.21 12.78 -13.93
C PHE A 107 3.04 13.31 -13.10
N GLU A 108 3.29 14.26 -12.18
CA GLU A 108 2.29 14.77 -11.24
C GLU A 108 1.09 15.42 -11.96
N VAL A 109 1.35 16.10 -13.09
CA VAL A 109 0.29 16.74 -13.89
C VAL A 109 -0.53 15.71 -14.65
N VAL A 110 0.16 14.75 -15.29
CA VAL A 110 -0.50 13.67 -16.06
C VAL A 110 -1.31 12.77 -15.13
N TRP A 111 -0.75 12.41 -13.98
CA TRP A 111 -1.39 11.62 -12.96
C TRP A 111 -2.64 12.31 -12.37
N CYS A 112 -2.51 13.55 -11.92
CA CYS A 112 -3.62 14.34 -11.39
C CYS A 112 -4.75 14.52 -12.42
N ALA A 113 -4.40 14.76 -13.69
CA ALA A 113 -5.39 14.83 -14.75
C ALA A 113 -6.07 13.47 -15.00
N ALA A 114 -5.35 12.36 -14.90
CA ALA A 114 -5.91 11.01 -15.01
C ALA A 114 -6.93 10.75 -13.89
N GLU A 115 -6.58 11.07 -12.64
CA GLU A 115 -7.48 10.98 -11.48
C GLU A 115 -8.77 11.82 -11.69
N LEU A 116 -8.62 13.06 -12.17
CA LEU A 116 -9.76 13.92 -12.48
C LEU A 116 -10.71 13.29 -13.50
N TYR A 117 -10.17 12.84 -14.65
CA TYR A 117 -10.99 12.26 -15.70
C TYR A 117 -11.59 10.91 -15.29
N GLN A 118 -10.91 10.13 -14.46
CA GLN A 118 -11.47 8.89 -13.91
C GLN A 118 -12.65 9.19 -12.96
N THR A 119 -12.49 10.17 -12.06
CA THR A 119 -13.54 10.62 -11.15
C THR A 119 -14.79 11.08 -11.92
N ILE A 120 -14.60 11.90 -12.96
CA ILE A 120 -15.72 12.35 -13.83
C ILE A 120 -16.37 11.16 -14.52
N GLY A 121 -15.57 10.26 -15.08
CA GLY A 121 -16.05 9.06 -15.76
C GLY A 121 -16.92 8.19 -14.87
N CYS A 122 -16.51 8.03 -13.61
CA CYS A 122 -17.24 7.25 -12.61
C CYS A 122 -18.49 7.98 -12.10
N GLU A 123 -18.36 9.23 -11.61
CA GLU A 123 -19.49 9.96 -10.99
C GLU A 123 -20.56 10.38 -11.99
N LYS A 124 -20.16 10.86 -13.18
CA LYS A 124 -21.09 11.32 -14.23
C LYS A 124 -21.45 10.23 -15.23
N ARG A 125 -20.85 9.03 -15.11
CA ARG A 125 -21.00 7.93 -16.06
C ARG A 125 -20.67 8.35 -17.49
N GLU A 126 -19.58 9.10 -17.67
CA GLU A 126 -19.10 9.61 -18.95
C GLU A 126 -17.98 8.71 -19.54
N PRO A 127 -18.27 7.82 -20.50
CA PRO A 127 -17.25 6.92 -21.07
C PRO A 127 -16.10 7.66 -21.79
N ALA A 128 -16.36 8.89 -22.28
CA ALA A 128 -15.32 9.70 -22.91
C ALA A 128 -14.27 10.18 -21.90
N ALA A 129 -14.71 10.57 -20.69
CA ALA A 129 -13.79 10.91 -19.60
C ALA A 129 -12.98 9.70 -19.14
N THR A 130 -13.62 8.53 -18.97
CA THR A 130 -12.91 7.30 -18.61
C THR A 130 -11.85 6.91 -19.67
N ARG A 131 -12.18 7.02 -20.97
CA ARG A 131 -11.18 6.78 -22.03
C ARG A 131 -10.02 7.77 -21.96
N LYS A 132 -10.28 9.04 -21.64
CA LYS A 132 -9.23 10.03 -21.46
C LYS A 132 -8.35 9.69 -20.24
N ALA A 133 -8.95 9.23 -19.15
CA ALA A 133 -8.20 8.71 -17.99
C ALA A 133 -7.29 7.55 -18.40
N GLN A 134 -7.78 6.58 -19.19
CA GLN A 134 -6.96 5.47 -19.68
C GLN A 134 -5.72 5.93 -20.48
N GLU A 135 -5.87 6.92 -21.36
CA GLU A 135 -4.75 7.47 -22.11
C GLU A 135 -3.71 8.09 -21.18
N LEU A 136 -4.16 8.89 -20.20
CA LEU A 136 -3.30 9.57 -19.25
C LEU A 136 -2.62 8.58 -18.29
N LEU A 137 -3.33 7.54 -17.81
CA LEU A 137 -2.75 6.47 -16.98
C LEU A 137 -1.67 5.69 -17.72
N LYS A 138 -1.86 5.39 -19.00
CA LYS A 138 -0.81 4.76 -19.82
C LYS A 138 0.40 5.67 -19.99
N HIS A 139 0.16 6.96 -20.14
CA HIS A 139 1.24 7.93 -20.24
C HIS A 139 1.98 8.08 -18.91
N SER A 140 1.27 8.12 -17.76
CA SER A 140 1.91 8.20 -16.44
C SER A 140 2.82 7.00 -16.14
N LEU A 141 2.51 5.80 -16.66
CA LEU A 141 3.42 4.65 -16.56
C LEU A 141 4.79 4.91 -17.24
N CYS A 142 4.80 5.65 -18.36
CA CYS A 142 6.05 6.02 -19.04
C CYS A 142 6.84 7.10 -18.30
N LEU A 143 6.21 7.78 -17.35
CA LEU A 143 6.79 8.89 -16.59
C LEU A 143 7.08 8.54 -15.13
N LEU A 144 6.89 7.27 -14.76
CA LEU A 144 6.90 6.82 -13.36
C LEU A 144 8.25 7.10 -12.66
N ASP A 145 9.36 7.10 -13.40
CA ASP A 145 10.68 7.45 -12.87
C ASP A 145 10.76 8.88 -12.31
N GLN A 146 9.83 9.76 -12.70
CA GLN A 146 9.73 11.13 -12.18
C GLN A 146 8.91 11.20 -10.89
N ASN A 147 8.20 10.14 -10.53
CA ASN A 147 7.31 10.15 -9.37
C ASN A 147 8.10 10.29 -8.07
N LYS A 148 7.66 11.21 -7.21
CA LYS A 148 8.21 11.47 -5.87
C LYS A 148 7.26 11.03 -4.75
N ASP A 149 6.03 10.63 -5.09
CA ASP A 149 5.03 10.17 -4.13
C ASP A 149 5.20 8.67 -3.89
N GLU A 150 5.71 8.30 -2.72
CA GLU A 150 5.92 6.91 -2.33
C GLU A 150 4.61 6.10 -2.27
N ALA A 151 3.45 6.77 -2.18
CA ALA A 151 2.15 6.12 -2.20
C ALA A 151 1.69 5.70 -3.60
N VAL A 152 2.36 6.16 -4.65
CA VAL A 152 2.00 5.87 -6.05
C VAL A 152 3.13 5.10 -6.72
N ASP A 153 2.98 3.81 -6.86
CA ASP A 153 3.88 2.94 -7.60
C ASP A 153 3.24 2.43 -8.91
N GLU A 154 3.96 1.60 -9.64
CA GLU A 154 3.47 0.97 -10.88
C GLU A 154 2.20 0.16 -10.63
N ALA A 155 2.08 -0.53 -9.49
CA ALA A 155 0.92 -1.34 -9.17
C ALA A 155 -0.33 -0.48 -8.97
N VAL A 156 -0.19 0.68 -8.32
CA VAL A 156 -1.29 1.65 -8.15
C VAL A 156 -1.78 2.16 -9.50
N VAL A 157 -0.87 2.59 -10.40
CA VAL A 157 -1.25 3.09 -11.73
C VAL A 157 -1.93 1.99 -12.56
N ARG A 158 -1.42 0.77 -12.51
CA ARG A 158 -1.99 -0.38 -13.24
C ARG A 158 -3.35 -0.80 -12.68
N ASN A 159 -3.52 -0.74 -11.36
CA ASN A 159 -4.81 -1.02 -10.72
C ASN A 159 -5.86 0.02 -11.12
N GLN A 160 -5.51 1.31 -11.17
CA GLN A 160 -6.41 2.33 -11.68
C GLN A 160 -6.75 2.11 -13.17
N LEU A 161 -5.76 1.73 -13.98
CA LEU A 161 -5.99 1.40 -15.38
C LEU A 161 -6.93 0.19 -15.54
N ALA A 162 -6.78 -0.84 -14.71
CA ALA A 162 -7.69 -1.98 -14.68
C ALA A 162 -9.11 -1.57 -14.28
N GLN A 163 -9.26 -0.70 -13.27
CA GLN A 163 -10.56 -0.18 -12.84
C GLN A 163 -11.28 0.55 -13.97
N THR A 164 -10.57 1.32 -14.80
CA THR A 164 -11.21 2.01 -15.94
C THR A 164 -11.91 1.06 -16.94
N TRP A 165 -11.48 -0.18 -17.05
CA TRP A 165 -12.19 -1.18 -17.87
C TRP A 165 -13.53 -1.58 -17.26
N ALA A 166 -13.60 -1.68 -15.92
CA ALA A 166 -14.86 -1.92 -15.22
C ALA A 166 -15.82 -0.71 -15.40
N ASP A 167 -15.30 0.51 -15.26
CA ASP A 167 -16.06 1.76 -15.46
C ASP A 167 -16.61 1.89 -16.90
N LEU A 168 -15.95 1.26 -17.87
CA LEU A 168 -16.41 1.16 -19.27
C LEU A 168 -17.36 -0.03 -19.51
N GLY A 169 -17.83 -0.72 -18.47
CA GLY A 169 -18.71 -1.87 -18.57
C GLY A 169 -18.05 -3.12 -19.15
N LYS A 170 -16.73 -3.28 -18.96
CA LYS A 170 -15.94 -4.43 -19.40
C LYS A 170 -15.32 -5.17 -18.19
N PRO A 171 -16.13 -5.75 -17.29
CA PRO A 171 -15.64 -6.34 -16.04
C PRO A 171 -14.70 -7.53 -16.27
N GLU A 172 -14.90 -8.34 -17.31
CA GLU A 172 -13.99 -9.45 -17.66
C GLU A 172 -12.59 -8.94 -17.95
N ARG A 173 -12.49 -7.90 -18.78
CA ARG A 173 -11.20 -7.31 -19.11
C ARG A 173 -10.52 -6.70 -17.89
N ALA A 174 -11.29 -6.02 -17.04
CA ALA A 174 -10.80 -5.48 -15.78
C ALA A 174 -10.22 -6.59 -14.87
N ALA A 175 -10.96 -7.69 -14.70
CA ALA A 175 -10.52 -8.84 -13.91
C ALA A 175 -9.22 -9.44 -14.44
N GLU A 176 -9.10 -9.64 -15.75
CA GLU A 176 -7.88 -10.17 -16.37
C GLU A 176 -6.68 -9.20 -16.23
N GLU A 177 -6.91 -7.88 -16.32
CA GLU A 177 -5.84 -6.90 -16.05
C GLU A 177 -5.40 -6.92 -14.58
N TYR A 178 -6.32 -6.98 -13.62
CA TYR A 178 -5.98 -7.12 -12.19
C TYR A 178 -5.21 -8.40 -11.89
N LYS A 179 -5.54 -9.53 -12.53
CA LYS A 179 -4.85 -10.81 -12.35
C LYS A 179 -3.36 -10.75 -12.72
N LYS A 180 -2.99 -9.97 -13.75
CA LYS A 180 -1.60 -9.84 -14.20
C LYS A 180 -0.67 -9.27 -13.12
N TYR A 181 -1.21 -8.43 -12.24
CA TYR A 181 -0.47 -7.72 -11.19
C TYR A 181 -0.99 -8.03 -9.79
N ASN A 182 -1.55 -9.24 -9.60
CA ASN A 182 -2.12 -9.67 -8.32
C ASN A 182 -1.05 -10.26 -7.38
N TYR A 183 -0.02 -9.47 -7.06
CA TYR A 183 1.02 -9.90 -6.15
C TYR A 183 0.45 -10.12 -4.74
N ALA A 184 0.80 -11.25 -4.13
CA ALA A 184 0.33 -11.65 -2.79
C ALA A 184 -1.20 -11.58 -2.59
N GLY A 185 -1.99 -11.58 -3.66
CA GLY A 185 -3.44 -11.53 -3.60
C GLY A 185 -4.02 -10.14 -3.26
N LEU A 186 -3.25 -9.06 -3.42
CA LEU A 186 -3.69 -7.68 -3.13
C LEU A 186 -4.96 -7.30 -3.88
N ASN A 187 -5.15 -7.82 -5.09
CA ASN A 187 -6.31 -7.51 -5.94
C ASN A 187 -7.43 -8.55 -5.84
N ASN A 188 -7.34 -9.54 -4.93
CA ASN A 188 -8.32 -10.62 -4.83
C ASN A 188 -9.76 -10.11 -4.64
N SER A 189 -9.98 -9.07 -3.84
CA SER A 189 -11.30 -8.47 -3.64
C SER A 189 -11.88 -7.89 -4.93
N SER A 190 -11.08 -7.12 -5.68
CA SER A 190 -11.47 -6.51 -6.95
C SER A 190 -11.73 -7.58 -8.02
N ILE A 191 -10.82 -8.56 -8.16
CA ILE A 191 -10.97 -9.67 -9.10
C ILE A 191 -12.24 -10.46 -8.80
N GLY A 192 -12.42 -10.86 -7.53
CA GLY A 192 -13.58 -11.63 -7.12
C GLY A 192 -14.89 -10.89 -7.39
N PHE A 193 -14.98 -9.60 -7.02
CA PHE A 193 -16.17 -8.79 -7.27
C PHE A 193 -16.47 -8.67 -8.79
N LEU A 194 -15.45 -8.40 -9.61
CA LEU A 194 -15.61 -8.31 -11.07
C LEU A 194 -16.07 -9.64 -11.69
N LEU A 195 -15.55 -10.76 -11.20
CA LEU A 195 -15.97 -12.09 -11.65
C LEU A 195 -17.44 -12.37 -11.32
N THR A 196 -17.97 -11.85 -10.21
CA THR A 196 -19.43 -11.97 -9.92
C THR A 196 -20.26 -11.22 -10.97
N LEU A 197 -19.81 -10.05 -11.42
CA LEU A 197 -20.48 -9.29 -12.50
C LEU A 197 -20.44 -10.03 -13.85
N CYS A 198 -19.47 -10.93 -14.02
CA CYS A 198 -19.36 -11.79 -15.23
C CYS A 198 -20.11 -13.12 -15.10
N GLY A 199 -20.79 -13.39 -13.99
CA GLY A 199 -21.46 -14.67 -13.72
C GLY A 199 -20.50 -15.84 -13.41
N ARG A 200 -19.19 -15.58 -13.20
CA ARG A 200 -18.14 -16.59 -12.90
C ARG A 200 -18.06 -16.85 -11.37
N TYR A 201 -19.17 -17.27 -10.77
CA TYR A 201 -19.32 -17.31 -9.31
C TYR A 201 -18.38 -18.28 -8.59
N GLU A 202 -18.12 -19.47 -9.18
CA GLU A 202 -17.21 -20.47 -8.59
C GLU A 202 -15.78 -19.92 -8.48
N GLU A 203 -15.31 -19.33 -9.55
CA GLU A 203 -13.98 -18.69 -9.57
C GLU A 203 -13.94 -17.46 -8.64
N ALA A 204 -14.97 -16.63 -8.66
CA ALA A 204 -15.12 -15.48 -7.76
C ALA A 204 -15.02 -15.89 -6.29
N GLY A 205 -15.66 -17.00 -5.91
CA GLY A 205 -15.66 -17.54 -4.54
C GLY A 205 -14.25 -17.78 -4.01
N THR A 206 -13.35 -18.29 -4.84
CA THR A 206 -11.94 -18.53 -4.46
C THR A 206 -11.21 -17.21 -4.16
N TYR A 207 -11.34 -16.21 -5.03
CA TYR A 207 -10.70 -14.90 -4.81
C TYR A 207 -11.30 -14.16 -3.60
N LEU A 208 -12.63 -14.15 -3.47
CA LEU A 208 -13.32 -13.46 -2.39
C LEU A 208 -13.02 -14.11 -1.04
N SER A 209 -12.97 -15.45 -0.96
CA SER A 209 -12.61 -16.16 0.27
C SER A 209 -11.18 -15.84 0.71
N SER A 210 -10.22 -15.85 -0.24
CA SER A 210 -8.83 -15.46 0.05
C SER A 210 -8.74 -14.00 0.50
N ALA A 211 -9.47 -13.10 -0.16
CA ALA A 211 -9.53 -11.69 0.24
C ALA A 211 -10.11 -11.52 1.64
N ALA A 212 -11.22 -12.20 1.95
CA ALA A 212 -11.87 -12.14 3.27
C ALA A 212 -10.91 -12.54 4.39
N VAL A 213 -10.17 -13.64 4.24
CA VAL A 213 -9.21 -14.10 5.24
C VAL A 213 -8.01 -13.16 5.35
N ASN A 214 -7.48 -12.63 4.22
CA ASN A 214 -6.39 -11.66 4.25
C ASN A 214 -6.80 -10.36 4.95
N HIS A 215 -8.00 -9.83 4.64
CA HIS A 215 -8.52 -8.63 5.29
C HIS A 215 -8.82 -8.87 6.77
N LEU A 216 -9.35 -10.04 7.14
CA LEU A 216 -9.57 -10.42 8.52
C LEU A 216 -8.25 -10.46 9.30
N SER A 217 -7.21 -11.09 8.75
CA SER A 217 -5.87 -11.13 9.36
C SER A 217 -5.26 -9.71 9.51
N GLY A 218 -5.50 -8.84 8.53
CA GLY A 218 -5.16 -7.41 8.61
C GLY A 218 -5.93 -6.69 9.71
N LEU A 219 -7.25 -6.90 9.79
CA LEU A 219 -8.12 -6.28 10.80
C LEU A 219 -7.73 -6.73 12.21
N ILE A 220 -7.41 -8.01 12.42
CA ILE A 220 -6.91 -8.50 13.71
C ILE A 220 -5.69 -7.70 14.16
N ARG A 221 -4.71 -7.51 13.26
CA ARG A 221 -3.50 -6.72 13.59
C ARG A 221 -3.81 -5.27 13.91
N VAL A 222 -4.71 -4.63 13.16
CA VAL A 222 -5.15 -3.25 13.41
C VAL A 222 -5.80 -3.15 14.79
N VAL A 223 -6.75 -4.04 15.09
CA VAL A 223 -7.47 -4.04 16.38
C VAL A 223 -6.51 -4.29 17.55
N MET A 224 -5.56 -5.24 17.39
CA MET A 224 -4.53 -5.48 18.41
C MET A 224 -3.66 -4.24 18.64
N GLY A 225 -3.26 -3.53 17.57
CA GLY A 225 -2.49 -2.30 17.69
C GLY A 225 -3.28 -1.15 18.34
N MET A 226 -4.55 -0.97 17.96
CA MET A 226 -5.42 0.03 18.58
C MET A 226 -5.66 -0.26 20.07
N ALA A 227 -5.85 -1.53 20.43
CA ALA A 227 -6.00 -1.94 21.82
C ALA A 227 -4.73 -1.66 22.65
N GLU A 228 -3.54 -1.87 22.07
CA GLU A 228 -2.26 -1.55 22.73
C GLU A 228 -2.11 -0.04 22.93
N CYS A 229 -2.47 0.78 21.93
CA CYS A 229 -2.47 2.24 22.05
C CYS A 229 -3.42 2.70 23.18
N ALA A 230 -4.64 2.20 23.22
CA ALA A 230 -5.61 2.52 24.27
C ALA A 230 -5.11 2.11 25.66
N ALA A 231 -4.50 0.94 25.78
CA ALA A 231 -3.92 0.46 27.05
C ALA A 231 -2.75 1.35 27.51
N HIS A 232 -1.87 1.77 26.58
CA HIS A 232 -0.77 2.71 26.87
C HIS A 232 -1.28 4.08 27.36
N GLU A 233 -2.43 4.54 26.87
CA GLU A 233 -3.10 5.75 27.31
C GLU A 233 -3.84 5.58 28.66
N GLY A 234 -3.79 4.38 29.25
CA GLY A 234 -4.47 4.03 30.51
C GLY A 234 -5.94 3.66 30.33
N ASN A 235 -6.46 3.56 29.10
CA ASN A 235 -7.85 3.22 28.81
C ASN A 235 -8.03 1.71 28.58
N LEU A 236 -7.84 0.92 29.64
CA LEU A 236 -7.94 -0.53 29.59
C LEU A 236 -9.35 -1.03 29.20
N SER A 237 -10.40 -0.26 29.53
CA SER A 237 -11.78 -0.58 29.15
C SER A 237 -11.96 -0.59 27.63
N GLN A 238 -11.49 0.46 26.97
CA GLN A 238 -11.53 0.56 25.51
C GLN A 238 -10.68 -0.54 24.83
N ALA A 239 -9.51 -0.84 25.39
CA ALA A 239 -8.66 -1.92 24.87
C ALA A 239 -9.40 -3.28 24.93
N GLN A 240 -10.09 -3.56 26.03
CA GLN A 240 -10.89 -4.79 26.18
C GLN A 240 -12.12 -4.82 25.24
N GLU A 241 -12.81 -3.68 25.07
CA GLU A 241 -13.93 -3.56 24.13
C GLU A 241 -13.52 -3.88 22.70
N LEU A 242 -12.38 -3.32 22.22
CA LEU A 242 -11.83 -3.58 20.90
C LEU A 242 -11.56 -5.06 20.67
N LEU A 243 -10.90 -5.73 21.64
CA LEU A 243 -10.61 -7.16 21.53
C LEU A 243 -11.88 -8.01 21.60
N SER A 244 -12.84 -7.64 22.43
CA SER A 244 -14.14 -8.33 22.55
C SER A 244 -14.94 -8.21 21.27
N TRP A 245 -14.94 -7.04 20.65
CA TRP A 245 -15.54 -6.82 19.32
C TRP A 245 -14.91 -7.74 18.27
N MET A 246 -13.57 -7.82 18.24
CA MET A 246 -12.89 -8.71 17.30
C MET A 246 -13.22 -10.19 17.55
N CYS A 247 -13.26 -10.63 18.81
CA CYS A 247 -13.69 -11.99 19.16
C CYS A 247 -15.12 -12.29 18.70
N SER A 248 -16.03 -11.30 18.74
CA SER A 248 -17.40 -11.46 18.23
C SER A 248 -17.42 -11.69 16.71
N ILE A 249 -16.57 -10.97 15.95
CA ILE A 249 -16.42 -11.17 14.51
C ILE A 249 -15.93 -12.61 14.24
N LEU A 250 -14.88 -13.06 14.93
CA LEU A 250 -14.36 -14.42 14.77
C LEU A 250 -15.43 -15.47 15.09
N SER A 251 -16.19 -15.26 16.16
CA SER A 251 -17.30 -16.16 16.55
C SER A 251 -18.36 -16.25 15.46
N GLY A 252 -18.71 -15.13 14.81
CA GLY A 252 -19.67 -15.09 13.69
C GLY A 252 -19.21 -15.85 12.45
N LEU A 253 -17.90 -16.00 12.27
CA LEU A 253 -17.30 -16.71 11.14
C LEU A 253 -17.04 -18.20 11.42
N ARG A 254 -17.22 -18.68 12.64
CA ARG A 254 -17.04 -20.09 12.99
C ARG A 254 -18.19 -20.97 12.53
N ILE A 255 -17.85 -22.16 12.09
CA ILE A 255 -18.81 -23.26 11.94
C ILE A 255 -18.88 -23.98 13.29
N PRO A 256 -20.07 -24.08 13.93
CA PRO A 256 -20.19 -24.73 15.22
C PRO A 256 -19.61 -26.16 15.22
N GLY A 257 -18.81 -26.48 16.24
CA GLY A 257 -18.18 -27.81 16.39
C GLY A 257 -16.96 -28.06 15.50
N LYS A 258 -16.64 -27.20 14.56
CA LYS A 258 -15.42 -27.31 13.72
C LYS A 258 -14.24 -26.56 14.31
N VAL A 259 -13.06 -27.16 14.18
CA VAL A 259 -11.78 -26.49 14.44
C VAL A 259 -11.40 -25.68 13.20
N SER A 260 -10.85 -24.52 13.38
CA SER A 260 -10.39 -23.68 12.26
C SER A 260 -9.24 -22.76 12.71
N TYR A 261 -8.57 -22.16 11.75
CA TYR A 261 -7.57 -21.10 11.98
C TYR A 261 -8.09 -19.97 12.90
N LEU A 262 -9.40 -19.71 12.93
CA LEU A 262 -10.00 -18.68 13.80
C LEU A 262 -9.82 -18.98 15.29
N ASP A 263 -9.72 -20.26 15.67
CA ASP A 263 -9.44 -20.66 17.06
C ASP A 263 -8.06 -20.17 17.49
N ARG A 264 -7.07 -20.35 16.61
CA ARG A 264 -5.69 -19.92 16.83
C ARG A 264 -5.58 -18.39 16.93
N ALA A 265 -6.25 -17.66 16.05
CA ALA A 265 -6.31 -16.21 16.11
C ALA A 265 -6.95 -15.70 17.41
N GLU A 266 -8.05 -16.35 17.87
CA GLU A 266 -8.71 -15.96 19.11
C GLU A 266 -7.87 -16.24 20.36
N VAL A 267 -7.04 -17.28 20.36
CA VAL A 267 -6.11 -17.57 21.47
C VAL A 267 -5.22 -16.34 21.75
N ILE A 268 -4.69 -15.68 20.70
CA ILE A 268 -3.86 -14.49 20.84
C ILE A 268 -4.65 -13.28 21.35
N LEU A 269 -5.91 -13.11 20.92
CA LEU A 269 -6.75 -12.02 21.43
C LEU A 269 -7.09 -12.22 22.90
N LEU A 270 -7.43 -13.45 23.29
CA LEU A 270 -7.74 -13.81 24.69
C LEU A 270 -6.52 -13.63 25.62
N SER A 271 -5.30 -13.95 25.16
CA SER A 271 -4.10 -13.72 25.95
C SER A 271 -3.90 -12.22 26.25
N ARG A 272 -4.21 -11.33 25.30
CA ARG A 272 -4.16 -9.88 25.51
C ARG A 272 -5.27 -9.40 26.45
N GLN A 273 -6.50 -9.93 26.33
CA GLN A 273 -7.59 -9.64 27.27
C GLN A 273 -7.22 -10.04 28.70
N ALA A 274 -6.56 -11.19 28.87
CA ALA A 274 -6.06 -11.62 30.18
C ALA A 274 -5.01 -10.64 30.75
N ARG A 275 -4.08 -10.15 29.91
CA ARG A 275 -3.09 -9.13 30.31
C ARG A 275 -3.76 -7.84 30.77
N TYR A 276 -4.72 -7.30 29.98
CA TYR A 276 -5.41 -6.07 30.34
C TYR A 276 -6.30 -6.23 31.57
N SER A 277 -6.93 -7.40 31.78
CA SER A 277 -7.65 -7.69 33.00
C SER A 277 -6.74 -7.74 34.22
N ASN A 278 -5.57 -8.36 34.11
CA ASN A 278 -4.55 -8.38 35.17
C ASN A 278 -4.08 -6.94 35.51
N ALA A 279 -3.79 -6.11 34.49
CA ALA A 279 -3.40 -4.73 34.68
C ALA A 279 -4.53 -3.87 35.34
N ALA A 280 -5.79 -4.21 35.09
CA ALA A 280 -6.95 -3.61 35.75
C ALA A 280 -7.22 -4.16 37.16
N GLY A 281 -6.45 -5.16 37.63
CA GLY A 281 -6.65 -5.82 38.93
C GLY A 281 -7.78 -6.86 38.94
N ASP A 282 -8.39 -7.17 37.79
CA ASP A 282 -9.46 -8.17 37.66
C ASP A 282 -8.88 -9.54 37.36
N MET A 283 -8.35 -10.19 38.41
CA MET A 283 -7.75 -11.52 38.31
C MET A 283 -8.77 -12.60 37.91
N ALA A 284 -10.06 -12.44 38.26
CA ALA A 284 -11.08 -13.41 37.92
C ALA A 284 -11.38 -13.40 36.41
N ALA A 285 -11.47 -12.20 35.81
CA ALA A 285 -11.60 -12.09 34.35
C ALA A 285 -10.33 -12.60 33.64
N ALA A 286 -9.13 -12.27 34.14
CA ALA A 286 -7.86 -12.75 33.58
C ALA A 286 -7.82 -14.29 33.55
N GLU A 287 -8.22 -14.96 34.64
CA GLU A 287 -8.31 -16.41 34.73
C GLU A 287 -9.30 -16.98 33.71
N GLY A 288 -10.48 -16.37 33.58
CA GLY A 288 -11.50 -16.77 32.61
C GLY A 288 -10.97 -16.73 31.17
N TYR A 289 -10.27 -15.66 30.79
CA TYR A 289 -9.67 -15.54 29.48
C TYR A 289 -8.56 -16.56 29.24
N LEU A 290 -7.69 -16.81 30.23
CA LEU A 290 -6.62 -17.79 30.10
C LEU A 290 -7.15 -19.21 29.95
N ARG A 291 -8.14 -19.61 30.74
CA ARG A 291 -8.77 -20.94 30.64
C ARG A 291 -9.42 -21.14 29.27
N ARG A 292 -10.12 -20.12 28.77
CA ARG A 292 -10.70 -20.15 27.43
C ARG A 292 -9.65 -20.26 26.35
N ALA A 293 -8.54 -19.47 26.44
CA ALA A 293 -7.42 -19.52 25.51
C ALA A 293 -6.75 -20.88 25.50
N ALA A 294 -6.44 -21.45 26.68
CA ALA A 294 -5.84 -22.78 26.81
C ALA A 294 -6.72 -23.88 26.21
N GLY A 295 -8.04 -23.84 26.47
CA GLY A 295 -8.98 -24.80 25.89
C GLY A 295 -9.05 -24.72 24.36
N LEU A 296 -9.08 -23.50 23.79
CA LEU A 296 -9.02 -23.32 22.33
C LEU A 296 -7.70 -23.80 21.74
N ALA A 297 -6.58 -23.48 22.37
CA ALA A 297 -5.25 -23.87 21.92
C ALA A 297 -5.09 -25.40 21.91
N ARG A 298 -5.47 -26.09 22.99
CA ARG A 298 -5.44 -27.56 23.05
C ARG A 298 -6.30 -28.20 21.99
N ARG A 299 -7.54 -27.68 21.80
CA ARG A 299 -8.46 -28.17 20.78
C ARG A 299 -7.88 -28.00 19.38
N PHE A 300 -7.28 -26.87 19.08
CA PHE A 300 -6.63 -26.62 17.79
C PHE A 300 -5.42 -27.55 17.60
N ASP A 301 -4.54 -27.65 18.58
CA ASP A 301 -3.30 -28.43 18.49
C ASP A 301 -3.55 -29.94 18.41
N ALA A 302 -4.71 -30.42 18.92
CA ALA A 302 -5.12 -31.81 18.78
C ALA A 302 -5.53 -32.18 17.34
N SER A 303 -6.00 -31.23 16.56
CA SER A 303 -6.39 -31.43 15.15
C SER A 303 -6.24 -30.11 14.39
N PRO A 304 -4.99 -29.69 14.08
CA PRO A 304 -4.74 -28.41 13.44
C PRO A 304 -5.41 -28.31 12.07
N GLU A 305 -6.18 -27.23 11.85
CA GLU A 305 -6.90 -26.97 10.62
C GLU A 305 -6.60 -25.54 10.13
N TYR A 306 -5.83 -25.48 9.05
CA TYR A 306 -5.41 -24.24 8.42
C TYR A 306 -6.17 -23.93 7.12
N GLY A 307 -7.07 -24.82 6.72
CA GLY A 307 -7.92 -24.64 5.55
C GLY A 307 -9.02 -23.60 5.78
N MET A 308 -9.52 -23.04 4.70
CA MET A 308 -10.64 -22.09 4.74
C MET A 308 -12.01 -22.77 4.80
N GLU A 309 -12.09 -24.08 4.60
CA GLU A 309 -13.34 -24.86 4.51
C GLU A 309 -14.13 -24.85 5.81
N ASN A 310 -13.44 -24.67 6.94
CA ASN A 310 -14.05 -24.57 8.26
C ASN A 310 -14.34 -23.13 8.71
N ILE A 311 -14.26 -22.17 7.78
CA ILE A 311 -14.65 -20.76 7.99
C ILE A 311 -15.97 -20.51 7.25
N ARG A 312 -16.98 -20.00 7.94
CA ARG A 312 -18.27 -19.66 7.31
C ARG A 312 -18.08 -18.66 6.17
N PHE A 313 -18.90 -18.83 5.14
CA PHE A 313 -18.93 -17.97 3.94
C PHE A 313 -17.69 -18.05 3.05
N CYS A 314 -16.69 -18.84 3.42
CA CYS A 314 -15.55 -19.11 2.55
C CYS A 314 -15.87 -20.33 1.66
N HIS A 315 -15.73 -20.12 0.34
CA HIS A 315 -15.96 -21.14 -0.68
C HIS A 315 -14.76 -21.13 -1.62
N THR A 316 -14.00 -22.21 -1.65
CA THR A 316 -12.83 -22.33 -2.50
C THR A 316 -12.94 -23.56 -3.39
N ALA A 317 -12.68 -23.41 -4.68
CA ALA A 317 -12.62 -24.53 -5.63
C ALA A 317 -11.42 -25.46 -5.37
N LYS A 318 -10.41 -24.98 -4.66
CA LYS A 318 -9.21 -25.73 -4.23
C LYS A 318 -8.89 -25.37 -2.78
N PRO A 319 -8.35 -26.32 -2.00
CA PRO A 319 -7.89 -26.03 -0.64
C PRO A 319 -6.91 -24.86 -0.63
N VAL A 320 -7.17 -23.89 0.22
CA VAL A 320 -6.29 -22.73 0.45
C VAL A 320 -5.92 -22.74 1.94
N LEU A 321 -4.63 -22.70 2.23
CA LEU A 321 -4.11 -22.68 3.58
C LEU A 321 -3.87 -21.25 4.05
N VAL A 322 -4.18 -20.99 5.30
CA VAL A 322 -3.85 -19.75 5.99
C VAL A 322 -2.51 -19.94 6.72
N TYR A 323 -1.65 -18.95 6.65
CA TYR A 323 -0.38 -18.94 7.35
C TYR A 323 -0.33 -17.79 8.35
N ASP A 324 0.30 -18.04 9.49
CA ASP A 324 0.50 -17.05 10.54
C ASP A 324 1.91 -17.13 11.16
N SER A 325 2.19 -16.21 12.08
CA SER A 325 3.42 -16.13 12.86
C SER A 325 3.17 -16.30 14.38
N PHE A 326 2.08 -16.96 14.77
CA PHE A 326 1.67 -17.09 16.18
C PHE A 326 2.37 -18.24 16.93
N GLY A 327 3.55 -18.64 16.50
CA GLY A 327 4.30 -19.75 17.12
C GLY A 327 4.05 -21.10 16.41
N ARG A 328 4.82 -22.13 16.79
CA ARG A 328 4.73 -23.46 16.17
C ARG A 328 3.41 -24.18 16.45
N THR A 329 2.89 -24.05 17.67
CA THR A 329 1.56 -24.54 18.07
C THR A 329 0.72 -23.40 18.62
N ALA A 330 -0.60 -23.57 18.74
CA ALA A 330 -1.46 -22.56 19.33
C ALA A 330 -1.14 -22.37 20.83
N PHE A 331 -0.80 -23.44 21.51
CA PHE A 331 -0.43 -23.41 22.92
C PHE A 331 0.90 -22.69 23.15
N GLN A 332 1.92 -22.94 22.31
CA GLN A 332 3.17 -22.19 22.36
C GLN A 332 2.94 -20.71 22.06
N GLY A 333 2.12 -20.38 21.05
CA GLY A 333 1.77 -18.99 20.74
C GLY A 333 1.12 -18.25 21.92
N LEU A 334 0.27 -18.96 22.69
CA LEU A 334 -0.29 -18.44 23.94
C LEU A 334 0.81 -18.13 24.96
N GLU A 335 1.71 -19.09 25.23
CA GLU A 335 2.83 -18.91 26.17
C GLU A 335 3.74 -17.74 25.75
N ASP A 336 4.12 -17.68 24.47
CA ASP A 336 4.97 -16.61 23.94
C ASP A 336 4.29 -15.24 24.09
N SER A 337 2.98 -15.15 23.84
CA SER A 337 2.20 -13.92 23.99
C SER A 337 2.13 -13.43 25.44
N LEU A 338 2.16 -14.34 26.42
CA LEU A 338 2.16 -14.00 27.85
C LEU A 338 3.55 -13.61 28.37
N LEU A 339 4.63 -14.23 27.83
CA LEU A 339 6.01 -14.01 28.29
C LEU A 339 6.64 -12.75 27.69
N HIS A 340 6.33 -12.42 26.44
CA HIS A 340 7.00 -11.33 25.70
C HIS A 340 6.21 -10.02 25.69
N GLY A 341 5.20 -9.87 26.51
CA GLY A 341 4.29 -8.72 26.56
C GLY A 341 4.84 -7.43 27.19
N GLY A 342 6.12 -7.35 27.50
CA GLY A 342 6.84 -6.08 27.77
C GLY A 342 6.47 -5.29 29.05
N GLU A 343 5.57 -5.76 29.91
CA GLU A 343 5.19 -5.04 31.13
C GLU A 343 5.90 -5.57 32.40
N PRO A 344 6.27 -4.65 33.33
CA PRO A 344 7.06 -5.01 34.52
C PRO A 344 6.33 -5.88 35.55
N ASP A 345 5.00 -6.02 35.49
CA ASP A 345 4.18 -6.69 36.53
C ASP A 345 3.44 -7.94 36.04
N SER A 346 4.13 -8.74 35.24
CA SER A 346 3.56 -10.00 34.71
C SER A 346 3.66 -11.18 35.70
N SER A 347 4.20 -11.00 36.91
CA SER A 347 4.42 -12.08 37.87
C SER A 347 3.13 -12.77 38.29
N SER A 348 2.06 -12.01 38.60
CA SER A 348 0.74 -12.53 38.97
C SER A 348 0.07 -13.30 37.84
N LEU A 349 0.16 -12.80 36.59
CA LEU A 349 -0.38 -13.47 35.42
C LEU A 349 0.40 -14.74 35.08
N GLN A 350 1.73 -14.73 35.24
CA GLN A 350 2.58 -15.91 35.05
C GLN A 350 2.31 -17.00 36.11
N GLU A 351 2.09 -16.61 37.36
CA GLU A 351 1.70 -17.56 38.41
C GLU A 351 0.34 -18.17 38.12
N LEU A 352 -0.61 -17.38 37.67
CA LEU A 352 -1.93 -17.85 37.26
C LEU A 352 -1.81 -18.81 36.07
N TRP A 353 -1.01 -18.46 35.06
CA TRP A 353 -0.76 -19.32 33.90
C TRP A 353 -0.13 -20.68 34.31
N ARG A 354 0.86 -20.69 35.20
CA ARG A 354 1.44 -21.94 35.70
C ARG A 354 0.43 -22.89 36.36
N LYS A 355 -0.62 -22.35 36.99
CA LYS A 355 -1.68 -23.17 37.58
C LYS A 355 -2.61 -23.76 36.51
N ILE A 356 -2.89 -22.98 35.44
CA ILE A 356 -3.86 -23.37 34.41
C ILE A 356 -3.26 -24.26 33.32
N LYS A 357 -1.97 -24.05 32.99
CA LYS A 357 -1.34 -24.71 31.85
C LYS A 357 -1.29 -26.24 31.93
N ASP A 358 -1.24 -26.80 33.12
CA ASP A 358 -1.15 -28.24 33.37
C ASP A 358 -2.53 -28.85 33.68
N GLU A 359 -3.61 -28.05 33.69
CA GLU A 359 -4.97 -28.57 33.84
C GLU A 359 -5.39 -29.31 32.56
N PRO A 360 -6.17 -30.39 32.66
CA PRO A 360 -6.61 -31.22 31.53
C PRO A 360 -7.51 -30.46 30.52
#